data_3d5230052aaef966aa708a28b36b100e
#
_entry.id   3d5230052aaef966aa708a28b36b100e
#
_cell.length_a   1.000
_cell.length_b   1.000
_cell.length_c   1.000
_cell.angle_alpha   90.00
_cell.angle_beta   90.00
_cell.angle_gamma   90.00
#
_symmetry.space_group_name_H-M   'P 1'
#
loop_
_entity.id
_entity.type
_entity.pdbx_description
1 polymer ?
#
loop_
_entity_poly.entity_id
_entity_poly.type
_entity_poly.pdbx_seq_one_letter_code
_entity_poly.pdbx_strand_id
1 'polypeptide(L)'
;EYKGMIVDASELTRGNHPGIIEYKGKSYCFGHSYDILKKTTSKFYERRSVDMDEMVYNADGTIQNRKYWSVEGPAQEGSLNPFRRVETETMAWSEGLKTNFETEWEGPFEWNRGKKIADRLYVTSIQNGDYILVQGVDFALGAKSVEAMVSPLYGGKIEIRTDKIDGPVIATVNVGPQGEGGKWKTVSAPVSK
;
A
#
# COMPACT_ATOMS: atom_id res chain seq x y z
N GLU A 1 -19.35 -28.61 -11.23
CA GLU A 1 -18.51 -29.03 -12.39
C GLU A 1 -17.37 -28.03 -12.58
N TYR A 2 -16.12 -28.54 -12.70
CA TYR A 2 -14.95 -27.70 -12.93
C TYR A 2 -14.97 -27.08 -14.33
N LYS A 3 -14.85 -25.76 -14.43
CA LYS A 3 -14.92 -24.99 -15.69
C LYS A 3 -13.57 -24.45 -16.18
N GLY A 4 -12.50 -24.66 -15.46
CA GLY A 4 -11.17 -24.17 -15.81
C GLY A 4 -10.55 -23.27 -14.76
N MET A 5 -9.36 -22.74 -15.04
CA MET A 5 -8.66 -21.80 -14.20
C MET A 5 -9.09 -20.37 -14.54
N ILE A 6 -9.16 -19.50 -13.53
CA ILE A 6 -9.43 -18.07 -13.71
C ILE A 6 -8.15 -17.34 -14.14
N VAL A 7 -7.01 -17.72 -13.53
CA VAL A 7 -5.68 -17.24 -13.89
C VAL A 7 -4.80 -18.46 -14.13
N ASP A 8 -4.08 -18.48 -15.24
CA ASP A 8 -3.21 -19.60 -15.59
C ASP A 8 -2.06 -19.73 -14.57
N ALA A 9 -1.66 -20.97 -14.32
CA ALA A 9 -0.50 -21.25 -13.50
C ALA A 9 0.78 -20.83 -14.24
N SER A 10 1.70 -20.21 -13.51
CA SER A 10 3.05 -19.93 -13.98
C SER A 10 4.06 -20.31 -12.92
N GLU A 11 5.35 -20.37 -13.28
CA GLU A 11 6.42 -20.57 -12.30
C GLU A 11 6.48 -19.44 -11.27
N LEU A 12 5.91 -18.29 -11.58
CA LEU A 12 5.90 -17.09 -10.77
C LEU A 12 4.67 -16.98 -9.85
N THR A 13 3.74 -17.95 -9.93
CA THR A 13 2.48 -17.96 -9.14
C THR A 13 2.44 -19.08 -8.10
N ARG A 14 3.57 -19.58 -7.65
CA ARG A 14 3.62 -20.64 -6.63
C ARG A 14 2.97 -20.21 -5.33
N GLY A 15 2.07 -21.05 -4.82
CA GLY A 15 1.40 -20.85 -3.54
C GLY A 15 0.39 -19.71 -3.57
N ASN A 16 -0.32 -19.54 -4.65
CA ASN A 16 -1.35 -18.51 -4.81
C ASN A 16 -2.48 -18.71 -3.80
N HIS A 17 -2.88 -17.62 -3.14
CA HIS A 17 -4.02 -17.55 -2.22
C HIS A 17 -5.05 -16.59 -2.82
N PRO A 18 -6.01 -17.08 -3.60
CA PRO A 18 -6.97 -16.24 -4.29
C PRO A 18 -8.01 -15.68 -3.32
N GLY A 19 -8.48 -14.48 -3.64
CA GLY A 19 -9.65 -13.85 -3.03
C GLY A 19 -10.53 -13.28 -4.13
N ILE A 20 -11.84 -13.28 -3.91
CA ILE A 20 -12.82 -12.68 -4.84
C ILE A 20 -13.70 -11.74 -4.04
N ILE A 21 -13.95 -10.55 -4.59
CA ILE A 21 -14.85 -9.57 -4.00
C ILE A 21 -15.70 -8.92 -5.09
N GLU A 22 -16.94 -8.61 -4.73
CA GLU A 22 -17.79 -7.73 -5.52
C GLU A 22 -17.73 -6.31 -4.94
N TYR A 23 -17.49 -5.32 -5.80
CA TYR A 23 -17.43 -3.94 -5.40
C TYR A 23 -17.97 -3.04 -6.52
N LYS A 24 -18.92 -2.17 -6.20
CA LYS A 24 -19.57 -1.24 -7.14
C LYS A 24 -20.07 -1.90 -8.44
N GLY A 25 -20.62 -3.10 -8.33
CA GLY A 25 -21.21 -3.84 -9.46
C GLY A 25 -20.19 -4.53 -10.37
N LYS A 26 -18.93 -4.58 -9.98
CA LYS A 26 -17.86 -5.33 -10.63
C LYS A 26 -17.31 -6.40 -9.70
N SER A 27 -16.78 -7.46 -10.28
CA SER A 27 -16.11 -8.52 -9.53
C SER A 27 -14.61 -8.43 -9.73
N TYR A 28 -13.85 -8.57 -8.66
CA TYR A 28 -12.41 -8.52 -8.67
C TYR A 28 -11.82 -9.80 -8.11
N CYS A 29 -10.78 -10.30 -8.76
CA CYS A 29 -9.99 -11.42 -8.29
C CYS A 29 -8.65 -10.91 -7.77
N PHE A 30 -8.29 -11.35 -6.58
CA PHE A 30 -6.99 -11.06 -5.95
C PHE A 30 -6.15 -12.34 -5.95
N GLY A 31 -4.88 -12.16 -6.04
CA GLY A 31 -3.91 -13.22 -5.88
C GLY A 31 -2.55 -12.65 -5.54
N HIS A 32 -1.52 -13.43 -5.75
CA HIS A 32 -0.17 -12.93 -5.65
C HIS A 32 0.74 -13.64 -6.65
N SER A 33 1.74 -12.90 -7.11
CA SER A 33 2.78 -13.44 -7.98
C SER A 33 4.13 -12.76 -7.74
N TYR A 34 5.13 -13.22 -8.46
CA TYR A 34 6.42 -12.53 -8.57
C TYR A 34 6.54 -11.74 -9.89
N ASP A 35 5.51 -11.76 -10.73
CA ASP A 35 5.56 -11.17 -12.08
C ASP A 35 5.74 -9.67 -12.05
N ILE A 36 4.93 -8.97 -11.26
CA ILE A 36 4.99 -7.52 -11.12
C ILE A 36 6.33 -7.11 -10.55
N LEU A 37 6.78 -7.77 -9.48
CA LEU A 37 8.05 -7.46 -8.85
C LEU A 37 9.22 -7.60 -9.83
N LYS A 38 9.26 -8.68 -10.63
CA LYS A 38 10.31 -8.89 -11.64
C LYS A 38 10.28 -7.88 -12.78
N LYS A 39 9.10 -7.36 -13.14
CA LYS A 39 8.94 -6.39 -14.23
C LYS A 39 9.25 -4.96 -13.79
N THR A 40 9.01 -4.63 -12.54
CA THR A 40 9.00 -3.25 -12.04
C THR A 40 10.19 -2.90 -11.14
N THR A 41 10.95 -3.87 -10.67
CA THR A 41 12.14 -3.62 -9.83
C THR A 41 13.29 -4.53 -10.18
N SER A 42 14.50 -4.00 -10.08
CA SER A 42 15.75 -4.77 -10.17
C SER A 42 16.10 -5.50 -8.86
N LYS A 43 15.45 -5.11 -7.77
CA LYS A 43 15.68 -5.68 -6.44
C LYS A 43 14.68 -6.81 -6.20
N PHE A 44 14.94 -7.97 -6.78
CA PHE A 44 14.16 -9.15 -6.50
C PHE A 44 14.49 -9.70 -5.11
N TYR A 45 13.53 -9.58 -4.22
CA TYR A 45 13.48 -10.35 -2.98
C TYR A 45 12.42 -11.44 -3.15
N GLU A 46 12.48 -12.52 -2.38
CA GLU A 46 11.44 -13.55 -2.32
C GLU A 46 10.12 -13.00 -1.71
N ARG A 47 9.64 -11.89 -2.27
CA ARG A 47 8.40 -11.24 -1.86
C ARG A 47 7.39 -11.37 -2.98
N ARG A 48 6.19 -11.76 -2.58
CA ARG A 48 5.06 -11.83 -3.49
C ARG A 48 4.41 -10.46 -3.57
N SER A 49 4.11 -10.01 -4.77
CA SER A 49 3.25 -8.86 -4.99
C SER A 49 1.79 -9.28 -4.85
N VAL A 50 0.96 -8.45 -4.27
CA VAL A 50 -0.49 -8.62 -4.38
C VAL A 50 -0.91 -8.16 -5.76
N ASP A 51 -1.59 -9.03 -6.47
CA ASP A 51 -2.13 -8.77 -7.79
C ASP A 51 -3.65 -8.69 -7.70
N MET A 52 -4.27 -7.82 -8.49
CA MET A 52 -5.71 -7.67 -8.60
C MET A 52 -6.09 -7.40 -10.04
N ASP A 53 -7.14 -8.08 -10.49
CA ASP A 53 -7.75 -7.83 -11.79
C ASP A 53 -9.27 -7.89 -11.71
N GLU A 54 -9.94 -7.18 -12.61
CA GLU A 54 -11.39 -7.28 -12.79
C GLU A 54 -11.73 -8.62 -13.44
N MET A 55 -12.68 -9.34 -12.86
CA MET A 55 -13.21 -10.57 -13.42
C MET A 55 -14.25 -10.26 -14.48
N VAL A 56 -14.06 -10.79 -15.68
CA VAL A 56 -15.01 -10.64 -16.78
C VAL A 56 -15.77 -11.94 -16.96
N TYR A 57 -17.08 -11.84 -17.05
CA TYR A 57 -17.97 -12.97 -17.26
C TYR A 57 -18.33 -13.11 -18.74
N ASN A 58 -18.42 -14.36 -19.19
CA ASN A 58 -18.99 -14.69 -20.47
C ASN A 58 -20.54 -14.63 -20.41
N ALA A 59 -21.20 -14.63 -21.56
CA ALA A 59 -22.65 -14.60 -21.65
C ALA A 59 -23.34 -15.82 -20.99
N ASP A 60 -22.64 -16.93 -20.88
CA ASP A 60 -23.11 -18.15 -20.21
C ASP A 60 -22.84 -18.16 -18.69
N GLY A 61 -22.32 -17.06 -18.14
CA GLY A 61 -21.99 -16.93 -16.73
C GLY A 61 -20.65 -17.53 -16.31
N THR A 62 -19.89 -18.12 -17.22
CA THR A 62 -18.54 -18.57 -16.93
C THR A 62 -17.58 -17.39 -16.86
N ILE A 63 -16.47 -17.55 -16.13
CA ILE A 63 -15.44 -16.52 -15.96
C ILE A 63 -14.44 -16.65 -17.10
N GLN A 64 -14.07 -15.51 -17.69
CA GLN A 64 -13.01 -15.48 -18.68
C GLN A 64 -11.66 -15.80 -18.03
N ASN A 65 -10.94 -16.76 -18.61
CA ASN A 65 -9.60 -17.08 -18.16
C ASN A 65 -8.62 -15.94 -18.49
N ARG A 66 -7.71 -15.67 -17.57
CA ARG A 66 -6.59 -14.75 -17.76
C ARG A 66 -5.28 -15.54 -17.82
N LYS A 67 -4.46 -15.22 -18.82
CA LYS A 67 -3.16 -15.86 -18.96
C LYS A 67 -2.17 -15.40 -17.87
N TYR A 68 -2.21 -14.13 -17.52
CA TYR A 68 -1.36 -13.52 -16.49
C TYR A 68 -2.10 -12.40 -15.79
N TRP A 69 -1.62 -12.01 -14.61
CA TRP A 69 -2.01 -10.78 -13.95
C TRP A 69 -1.58 -9.57 -14.78
N SER A 70 -2.42 -8.54 -14.85
CA SER A 70 -2.02 -7.27 -15.47
C SER A 70 -1.03 -6.53 -14.58
N VAL A 71 -0.08 -5.83 -15.16
CA VAL A 71 0.86 -4.99 -14.41
C VAL A 71 0.17 -3.70 -13.96
N GLU A 72 -0.71 -3.20 -14.79
CA GLU A 72 -1.46 -1.95 -14.56
C GLU A 72 -2.57 -2.13 -13.53
N GLY A 73 -3.08 -3.34 -13.37
CA GLY A 73 -4.26 -3.62 -12.56
C GLY A 73 -5.55 -3.04 -13.14
N PRO A 74 -6.67 -3.13 -12.43
CA PRO A 74 -7.92 -2.51 -12.86
C PRO A 74 -7.86 -1.00 -12.76
N ALA A 75 -8.71 -0.32 -13.52
CA ALA A 75 -8.87 1.13 -13.42
C ALA A 75 -9.28 1.54 -11.99
N GLN A 76 -8.78 2.67 -11.55
CA GLN A 76 -9.11 3.20 -10.23
C GLN A 76 -10.61 3.57 -10.17
N GLU A 77 -11.30 3.06 -9.15
CA GLU A 77 -12.76 3.21 -8.99
C GLU A 77 -13.19 4.51 -8.28
N GLY A 78 -12.26 5.34 -7.89
CA GLY A 78 -12.53 6.61 -7.25
C GLY A 78 -11.26 7.37 -6.93
N SER A 79 -11.39 8.57 -6.34
CA SER A 79 -10.26 9.35 -5.87
C SER A 79 -9.98 9.11 -4.39
N LEU A 80 -8.71 9.23 -4.01
CA LEU A 80 -8.29 9.23 -2.63
C LEU A 80 -8.46 10.65 -2.07
N ASN A 81 -9.22 10.78 -0.98
CA ASN A 81 -9.36 12.04 -0.26
C ASN A 81 -8.19 12.24 0.71
N PRO A 82 -7.24 13.17 0.44
CA PRO A 82 -6.09 13.41 1.29
C PRO A 82 -6.40 14.26 2.54
N PHE A 83 -7.61 14.81 2.65
CA PHE A 83 -8.06 15.62 3.81
C PHE A 83 -8.57 14.76 4.96
N ARG A 84 -8.47 13.45 4.84
CA ARG A 84 -8.66 12.48 5.92
C ARG A 84 -7.32 11.81 6.22
N ARG A 85 -7.20 11.24 7.41
CA ARG A 85 -6.06 10.38 7.70
C ARG A 85 -5.98 9.25 6.67
N VAL A 86 -4.82 9.13 6.04
CA VAL A 86 -4.47 8.04 5.12
C VAL A 86 -3.31 7.30 5.77
N GLU A 87 -3.47 6.02 5.98
CA GLU A 87 -2.41 5.18 6.51
C GLU A 87 -1.33 4.98 5.44
N THR A 88 -0.07 5.10 5.84
CA THR A 88 1.08 5.06 4.91
C THR A 88 1.26 3.72 4.22
N GLU A 89 0.77 2.65 4.80
CA GLU A 89 0.72 1.31 4.20
C GLU A 89 -0.36 1.15 3.13
N THR A 90 -1.28 2.13 3.00
CA THR A 90 -2.22 2.25 1.87
C THR A 90 -1.51 2.87 0.68
N MET A 91 -0.56 2.15 0.12
CA MET A 91 0.28 2.61 -0.98
C MET A 91 -0.01 1.82 -2.26
N ALA A 92 0.06 2.50 -3.40
CA ALA A 92 0.00 1.85 -4.71
C ALA A 92 1.34 1.19 -5.06
N TRP A 93 2.45 1.78 -4.61
CA TRP A 93 3.79 1.27 -4.81
C TRP A 93 4.75 1.79 -3.75
N SER A 94 5.87 1.09 -3.56
CA SER A 94 6.94 1.53 -2.67
C SER A 94 8.28 0.93 -3.05
N GLU A 95 9.36 1.58 -2.68
CA GLU A 95 10.71 1.04 -2.81
C GLU A 95 11.51 1.29 -1.53
N GLY A 96 12.30 0.29 -1.12
CA GLY A 96 13.29 0.36 -0.06
C GLY A 96 12.76 0.08 1.35
N LEU A 97 11.56 0.51 1.67
CA LEU A 97 10.96 0.43 3.01
C LEU A 97 10.30 -0.93 3.30
N LYS A 98 9.91 -1.10 4.54
CA LYS A 98 9.15 -2.25 5.04
C LYS A 98 7.92 -1.80 5.80
N THR A 99 6.98 -2.71 6.03
CA THR A 99 5.89 -2.53 6.96
C THR A 99 6.11 -3.37 8.21
N ASN A 100 5.65 -2.89 9.34
CA ASN A 100 5.61 -3.60 10.60
C ASN A 100 4.30 -3.27 11.31
N PHE A 101 4.01 -3.94 12.40
CA PHE A 101 2.82 -3.69 13.18
C PHE A 101 3.15 -3.61 14.68
N GLU A 102 2.33 -2.89 15.39
CA GLU A 102 2.33 -2.74 16.83
C GLU A 102 0.96 -3.15 17.33
N THR A 103 0.91 -4.08 18.28
CA THR A 103 -0.34 -4.53 18.88
C THR A 103 -0.49 -3.92 20.26
N GLU A 104 -1.59 -3.20 20.47
CA GLU A 104 -1.96 -2.66 21.77
C GLU A 104 -2.89 -3.65 22.50
N TRP A 105 -2.54 -3.98 23.73
CA TRP A 105 -3.27 -4.92 24.57
C TRP A 105 -3.79 -4.23 25.84
N GLU A 106 -5.02 -4.53 26.20
CA GLU A 106 -5.57 -4.18 27.51
C GLU A 106 -5.33 -5.35 28.48
N GLY A 107 -4.53 -5.09 29.53
CA GLY A 107 -4.17 -6.10 30.52
C GLY A 107 -2.84 -6.82 30.25
N PRO A 108 -2.43 -7.71 31.15
CA PRO A 108 -1.16 -8.42 31.02
C PRO A 108 -1.19 -9.35 29.79
N PHE A 109 -0.10 -9.29 29.01
CA PHE A 109 0.13 -10.22 27.92
C PHE A 109 0.40 -11.62 28.48
N GLU A 110 -0.65 -12.34 28.78
CA GLU A 110 -0.64 -13.78 28.96
C GLU A 110 -1.42 -14.42 27.82
N TRP A 111 -0.92 -15.50 27.26
CA TRP A 111 -1.56 -16.23 26.18
C TRP A 111 -3.07 -16.35 26.42
N ASN A 112 -3.87 -15.68 25.57
CA ASN A 112 -5.33 -15.65 25.56
C ASN A 112 -6.05 -14.90 26.71
N ARG A 113 -5.39 -14.08 27.53
CA ARG A 113 -6.06 -13.32 28.61
C ARG A 113 -6.12 -11.81 28.42
N GLY A 114 -5.29 -11.25 27.55
CA GLY A 114 -5.35 -9.85 27.18
C GLY A 114 -6.39 -9.60 26.08
N LYS A 115 -7.15 -8.53 26.20
CA LYS A 115 -8.01 -8.05 25.09
C LYS A 115 -7.19 -7.23 24.13
N LYS A 116 -7.09 -7.67 22.90
CA LYS A 116 -6.50 -6.89 21.82
C LYS A 116 -7.35 -5.64 21.56
N ILE A 117 -6.76 -4.45 21.72
CA ILE A 117 -7.45 -3.18 21.51
C ILE A 117 -7.28 -2.71 20.07
N ALA A 118 -6.06 -2.72 19.56
CA ALA A 118 -5.76 -2.25 18.23
C ALA A 118 -4.49 -2.90 17.67
N ASP A 119 -4.44 -3.05 16.35
CA ASP A 119 -3.22 -3.22 15.58
C ASP A 119 -2.96 -1.92 14.83
N ARG A 120 -1.74 -1.42 14.94
CA ARG A 120 -1.25 -0.32 14.12
C ARG A 120 -0.23 -0.88 13.16
N LEU A 121 -0.56 -0.83 11.87
CA LEU A 121 0.43 -1.01 10.82
C LEU A 121 1.19 0.29 10.63
N TYR A 122 2.43 0.21 10.24
CA TYR A 122 3.26 1.39 9.93
C TYR A 122 4.41 1.04 9.00
N VAL A 123 4.87 2.05 8.29
CA VAL A 123 6.05 1.97 7.42
C VAL A 123 7.31 2.15 8.25
N THR A 124 8.31 1.31 8.03
CA THR A 124 9.57 1.29 8.79
C THR A 124 10.77 0.97 7.89
N SER A 125 11.95 0.94 8.49
CA SER A 125 13.23 0.69 7.79
C SER A 125 13.51 1.71 6.68
N ILE A 126 13.03 2.93 6.85
CA ILE A 126 13.12 4.01 5.88
C ILE A 126 14.57 4.49 5.78
N GLN A 127 15.10 4.55 4.58
CA GLN A 127 16.43 5.07 4.27
C GLN A 127 16.35 6.22 3.27
N ASN A 128 17.46 6.89 3.05
CA ASN A 128 17.51 7.97 2.07
C ASN A 128 17.23 7.43 0.66
N GLY A 129 16.27 8.06 -0.03
CA GLY A 129 15.82 7.67 -1.36
C GLY A 129 14.65 6.69 -1.40
N ASP A 130 14.24 6.14 -0.26
CA ASP A 130 13.04 5.31 -0.19
C ASP A 130 11.78 6.16 -0.41
N TYR A 131 10.76 5.55 -1.00
CA TYR A 131 9.52 6.27 -1.28
C TYR A 131 8.29 5.37 -1.18
N ILE A 132 7.14 6.00 -0.98
CA ILE A 132 5.81 5.44 -1.21
C ILE A 132 5.11 6.25 -2.31
N LEU A 133 4.33 5.56 -3.12
CA LEU A 133 3.49 6.14 -4.16
C LEU A 133 2.03 5.95 -3.78
N VAL A 134 1.27 7.02 -3.84
CA VAL A 134 -0.20 7.01 -3.68
C VAL A 134 -0.80 7.53 -4.97
N GLN A 135 -1.79 6.82 -5.52
CA GLN A 135 -2.40 7.17 -6.79
C GLN A 135 -3.79 7.79 -6.63
N GLY A 136 -4.20 8.57 -7.62
CA GLY A 136 -5.54 9.12 -7.73
C GLY A 136 -5.94 10.04 -6.59
N VAL A 137 -4.99 10.79 -6.05
CA VAL A 137 -5.25 11.75 -4.98
C VAL A 137 -6.00 12.96 -5.52
N ASP A 138 -7.14 13.27 -4.91
CA ASP A 138 -7.94 14.45 -5.25
C ASP A 138 -7.73 15.56 -4.21
N PHE A 139 -6.96 16.56 -4.58
CA PHE A 139 -6.71 17.73 -3.75
C PHE A 139 -7.84 18.80 -3.81
N ALA A 140 -8.90 18.56 -4.56
CA ALA A 140 -10.02 19.49 -4.72
C ALA A 140 -9.53 20.93 -5.04
N LEU A 141 -9.75 21.86 -4.12
CA LEU A 141 -9.32 23.27 -4.25
C LEU A 141 -7.86 23.52 -3.80
N GLY A 142 -7.11 22.47 -3.54
CA GLY A 142 -5.73 22.53 -3.09
C GLY A 142 -5.56 22.29 -1.58
N ALA A 143 -4.33 22.01 -1.17
CA ALA A 143 -3.93 21.78 0.20
C ALA A 143 -3.11 22.96 0.72
N LYS A 144 -3.23 23.28 2.02
CA LYS A 144 -2.44 24.34 2.68
C LYS A 144 -1.29 23.79 3.52
N SER A 145 -1.48 22.61 4.07
CA SER A 145 -0.50 21.93 4.90
C SER A 145 -0.57 20.42 4.71
N VAL A 146 0.52 19.76 5.04
CA VAL A 146 0.60 18.30 5.19
C VAL A 146 0.95 17.99 6.64
N GLU A 147 0.36 16.93 7.15
CA GLU A 147 0.67 16.37 8.47
C GLU A 147 1.11 14.93 8.33
N ALA A 148 2.12 14.54 9.09
CA ALA A 148 2.59 13.16 9.15
C ALA A 148 2.71 12.72 10.62
N MET A 149 2.20 11.54 10.92
CA MET A 149 2.41 10.89 12.22
C MET A 149 3.65 10.01 12.13
N VAL A 150 4.66 10.31 12.92
CA VAL A 150 5.98 9.71 12.86
C VAL A 150 6.47 9.29 14.25
N SER A 151 7.31 8.25 14.27
CA SER A 151 8.04 7.81 15.47
C SER A 151 9.53 7.71 15.14
N PRO A 152 10.25 8.85 15.05
CA PRO A 152 11.63 8.87 14.56
C PRO A 152 12.61 8.45 15.65
N LEU A 153 13.47 7.51 15.36
CA LEU A 153 14.68 7.26 16.13
C LEU A 153 15.76 8.28 15.79
N TYR A 154 15.97 8.48 14.50
CA TYR A 154 16.87 9.48 13.93
C TYR A 154 16.04 10.54 13.19
N GLY A 155 16.62 11.72 13.00
CA GLY A 155 15.97 12.77 12.22
C GLY A 155 16.05 12.50 10.72
N GLY A 156 15.30 13.30 9.96
CA GLY A 156 15.28 13.24 8.51
C GLY A 156 14.30 14.25 7.92
N LYS A 157 13.99 14.09 6.66
CA LYS A 157 12.97 14.87 5.97
C LYS A 157 12.12 13.96 5.08
N ILE A 158 10.84 14.32 4.94
CA ILE A 158 9.89 13.69 4.02
C ILE A 158 9.54 14.73 2.98
N GLU A 159 9.82 14.46 1.72
CA GLU A 159 9.43 15.31 0.60
C GLU A 159 8.12 14.78 0.01
N ILE A 160 7.14 15.65 -0.12
CA ILE A 160 5.89 15.37 -0.83
C ILE A 160 6.04 15.87 -2.25
N ARG A 161 5.90 14.97 -3.20
CA ARG A 161 6.06 15.26 -4.62
C ARG A 161 4.79 14.89 -5.38
N THR A 162 4.57 15.52 -6.53
CA THR A 162 3.45 15.21 -7.42
C THR A 162 3.95 14.62 -8.73
N ASP A 163 3.07 13.86 -9.35
CA ASP A 163 3.16 13.27 -10.69
C ASP A 163 4.19 12.15 -10.84
N LYS A 164 5.38 12.29 -10.29
CA LYS A 164 6.46 11.31 -10.39
C LYS A 164 7.50 11.46 -9.26
N ILE A 165 8.35 10.46 -9.08
CA ILE A 165 9.36 10.41 -7.99
C ILE A 165 10.29 11.64 -8.00
N ASP A 166 10.69 12.10 -9.18
CA ASP A 166 11.50 13.30 -9.38
C ASP A 166 10.67 14.55 -9.73
N GLY A 167 9.36 14.49 -9.50
CA GLY A 167 8.41 15.56 -9.75
C GLY A 167 8.57 16.74 -8.79
N PRO A 168 7.76 17.80 -8.97
CA PRO A 168 7.80 18.98 -8.12
C PRO A 168 7.60 18.64 -6.65
N VAL A 169 8.45 19.20 -5.79
CA VAL A 169 8.28 19.14 -4.33
C VAL A 169 7.24 20.17 -3.92
N ILE A 170 6.13 19.73 -3.37
CA ILE A 170 5.06 20.61 -2.89
C ILE A 170 5.10 20.84 -1.38
N ALA A 171 5.78 19.99 -0.63
CA ALA A 171 6.05 20.19 0.79
C ALA A 171 7.30 19.42 1.22
N THR A 172 7.96 19.92 2.27
CA THR A 172 9.06 19.23 2.95
C THR A 172 8.78 19.22 4.45
N VAL A 173 8.54 18.05 4.98
CA VAL A 173 8.31 17.83 6.41
C VAL A 173 9.65 17.49 7.07
N ASN A 174 10.12 18.35 7.96
CA ASN A 174 11.31 18.11 8.73
C ASN A 174 10.98 17.29 9.97
N VAL A 175 11.67 16.17 10.14
CA VAL A 175 11.49 15.23 11.24
C VAL A 175 12.72 15.29 12.12
N GLY A 176 12.59 15.91 13.29
CA GLY A 176 13.67 15.95 14.28
C GLY A 176 13.87 14.60 14.97
N PRO A 177 15.11 14.25 15.39
CA PRO A 177 15.38 13.04 16.14
C PRO A 177 14.62 13.04 17.47
N GLN A 178 14.29 11.86 17.97
CA GLN A 178 13.61 11.71 19.24
C GLN A 178 14.43 10.88 20.24
N GLY A 179 15.44 10.14 19.77
CA GLY A 179 16.36 9.35 20.59
C GLY A 179 15.78 8.06 21.13
N GLU A 180 14.46 7.98 21.25
CA GLU A 180 13.74 6.79 21.70
C GLU A 180 12.68 6.42 20.68
N GLY A 181 12.69 5.17 20.22
CA GLY A 181 11.65 4.62 19.37
C GLY A 181 10.32 4.45 20.12
N GLY A 182 9.23 4.27 19.38
CA GLY A 182 7.91 3.92 19.92
C GLY A 182 7.07 5.11 20.40
N LYS A 183 7.57 6.33 20.39
CA LYS A 183 6.76 7.53 20.68
C LYS A 183 6.30 8.20 19.39
N TRP A 184 5.01 8.15 19.13
CA TRP A 184 4.41 8.76 17.96
C TRP A 184 4.16 10.25 18.19
N LYS A 185 4.49 11.07 17.21
CA LYS A 185 4.20 12.51 17.19
C LYS A 185 3.73 12.95 15.80
N THR A 186 2.91 13.98 15.78
CA THR A 186 2.52 14.63 14.52
C THR A 186 3.52 15.74 14.20
N VAL A 187 3.98 15.77 12.97
CA VAL A 187 4.80 16.84 12.39
C VAL A 187 4.06 17.40 11.17
N SER A 188 4.25 18.67 10.89
CA SER A 188 3.55 19.35 9.79
C SER A 188 4.47 20.27 8.99
N ALA A 189 4.08 20.54 7.76
CA ALA A 189 4.71 21.54 6.91
C ALA A 189 3.68 22.24 6.02
N PRO A 190 3.92 23.49 5.63
CA PRO A 190 3.08 24.15 4.63
C PRO A 190 3.27 23.48 3.27
N VAL A 191 2.19 23.49 2.47
CA VAL A 191 2.24 23.11 1.05
C VAL A 191 2.51 24.36 0.25
N SER A 192 3.55 24.33 -0.59
CA SER A 192 3.81 25.40 -1.56
C SER A 192 2.82 25.31 -2.72
N LYS A 193 2.36 26.47 -3.18
CA LYS A 193 1.46 26.60 -4.33
C LYS A 193 2.20 26.28 -5.63
#